data_76daaa540114f87aad3053ea3658bc41
#
_entry.id   76daaa540114f87aad3053ea3658bc41
#
_cell.length_a   1.000
_cell.length_b   1.000
_cell.length_c   1.000
_cell.angle_alpha   90.00
_cell.angle_beta   90.00
_cell.angle_gamma   90.00
#
_symmetry.space_group_name_H-M   'P 1'
#
loop_
_entity.id
_entity.type
_entity.pdbx_description
1 polymer ?
#
loop_
_entity_poly.entity_id
_entity_poly.type
_entity_poly.pdbx_seq_one_letter_code
_entity_poly.pdbx_strand_id
1 'polypeptide(L)'
;MSHHPSLIAAFDRLDVPADLRALIINHHSEAHRHYHTLRHIDLMLRQLPVDHAHAPEMIAATLFHDIIYDPTRSDNEELSLAMFQSAASRLATPKPLDEPLVFAMILATKSHHFRDDNPEGEAINHLLKADLSILWHPDPQVYAWYAAGVRKEYAFVPEDRFQAARTKILQQLRHDLLNSKQITDTETKTMTLNIAWELRGLGI
;
A
#
# COMPACT_ATOMS: atom_id res chain seq x y z
N MET A 1 -18.27 -12.36 2.06
CA MET A 1 -17.63 -11.61 0.92
C MET A 1 -18.22 -10.22 0.76
N SER A 2 -18.34 -9.44 1.76
CA SER A 2 -19.33 -8.37 1.66
C SER A 2 -18.88 -6.94 1.87
N HIS A 3 -17.64 -6.59 1.91
CA HIS A 3 -17.37 -5.19 2.29
C HIS A 3 -16.17 -4.51 1.59
N HIS A 4 -15.74 -5.00 0.43
CA HIS A 4 -14.66 -4.39 -0.35
C HIS A 4 -15.09 -4.13 -1.80
N PRO A 5 -15.96 -3.12 -2.06
CA PRO A 5 -16.50 -2.88 -3.39
C PRO A 5 -15.42 -2.49 -4.41
N SER A 6 -14.39 -1.77 -3.97
CA SER A 6 -13.29 -1.36 -4.85
C SER A 6 -12.45 -2.56 -5.28
N LEU A 7 -12.30 -3.57 -4.41
CA LEU A 7 -11.61 -4.81 -4.74
C LEU A 7 -12.37 -5.62 -5.81
N ILE A 8 -13.71 -5.68 -5.70
CA ILE A 8 -14.54 -6.38 -6.71
C ILE A 8 -14.38 -5.67 -8.06
N ALA A 9 -14.52 -4.34 -8.09
CA ALA A 9 -14.33 -3.55 -9.31
C ALA A 9 -12.92 -3.71 -9.91
N ALA A 10 -11.89 -3.81 -9.08
CA ALA A 10 -10.52 -4.05 -9.51
C ALA A 10 -10.35 -5.43 -10.17
N PHE A 11 -10.93 -6.47 -9.57
CA PHE A 11 -10.93 -7.82 -10.15
C PHE A 11 -11.64 -7.85 -11.50
N ASP A 12 -12.78 -7.16 -11.62
CA ASP A 12 -13.55 -7.13 -12.86
C ASP A 12 -12.83 -6.32 -13.94
N ARG A 13 -12.15 -5.24 -13.57
CA ARG A 13 -11.37 -4.40 -14.51
C ARG A 13 -10.17 -5.13 -15.12
N LEU A 14 -9.55 -6.05 -14.39
CA LEU A 14 -8.43 -6.87 -14.86
C LEU A 14 -8.86 -8.28 -15.32
N ASP A 15 -10.17 -8.54 -15.37
CA ASP A 15 -10.74 -9.87 -15.65
C ASP A 15 -10.04 -10.99 -14.89
N VAL A 16 -9.79 -10.76 -13.60
CA VAL A 16 -9.02 -11.69 -12.74
C VAL A 16 -9.78 -13.02 -12.65
N PRO A 17 -9.20 -14.18 -13.01
CA PRO A 17 -9.85 -15.48 -12.91
C PRO A 17 -10.21 -15.84 -11.45
N ALA A 18 -11.28 -16.65 -11.28
CA ALA A 18 -11.83 -16.96 -9.96
C ALA A 18 -10.81 -17.59 -8.98
N ASP A 19 -9.96 -18.47 -9.46
CA ASP A 19 -8.92 -19.10 -8.64
C ASP A 19 -7.80 -18.11 -8.26
N LEU A 20 -7.46 -17.16 -9.14
CA LEU A 20 -6.52 -16.09 -8.83
C LEU A 20 -7.12 -15.07 -7.86
N ARG A 21 -8.43 -14.73 -7.97
CA ARG A 21 -9.15 -13.94 -6.95
C ARG A 21 -9.06 -14.62 -5.59
N ALA A 22 -9.33 -15.93 -5.55
CA ALA A 22 -9.24 -16.70 -4.30
C ALA A 22 -7.82 -16.70 -3.71
N LEU A 23 -6.78 -16.83 -4.55
CA LEU A 23 -5.39 -16.76 -4.14
C LEU A 23 -5.07 -15.39 -3.51
N ILE A 24 -5.40 -14.28 -4.17
CA ILE A 24 -5.18 -12.92 -3.67
C ILE A 24 -5.90 -12.72 -2.34
N ILE A 25 -7.18 -13.13 -2.25
CA ILE A 25 -7.97 -13.01 -1.02
C ILE A 25 -7.34 -13.82 0.11
N ASN A 26 -6.89 -15.05 -0.15
CA ASN A 26 -6.29 -15.91 0.87
C ASN A 26 -5.00 -15.30 1.44
N HIS A 27 -4.09 -14.82 0.57
CA HIS A 27 -2.86 -14.16 1.03
C HIS A 27 -3.13 -12.93 1.89
N HIS A 28 -4.03 -12.05 1.48
CA HIS A 28 -4.39 -10.87 2.28
C HIS A 28 -5.30 -11.17 3.49
N SER A 29 -5.65 -12.43 3.72
CA SER A 29 -6.44 -12.90 4.87
C SER A 29 -5.63 -13.79 5.82
N GLU A 30 -4.31 -13.87 5.66
CA GLU A 30 -3.42 -14.64 6.54
C GLU A 30 -3.49 -14.12 7.99
N ALA A 31 -3.45 -15.04 8.96
CA ALA A 31 -3.75 -14.73 10.36
C ALA A 31 -2.76 -13.76 11.03
N HIS A 32 -1.55 -13.64 10.50
CA HIS A 32 -0.52 -12.71 11.02
C HIS A 32 -0.71 -11.26 10.53
N ARG A 33 -1.56 -11.03 9.52
CA ARG A 33 -1.85 -9.71 8.98
C ARG A 33 -2.91 -9.00 9.82
N HIS A 34 -2.63 -7.81 10.25
CA HIS A 34 -3.56 -7.00 11.04
C HIS A 34 -3.86 -5.64 10.40
N TYR A 35 -2.90 -5.10 9.62
CA TYR A 35 -3.06 -3.93 8.78
C TYR A 35 -2.98 -4.28 7.29
N HIS A 36 -1.95 -5.05 6.85
CA HIS A 36 -1.73 -5.41 5.44
C HIS A 36 -2.71 -6.49 4.95
N THR A 37 -3.99 -6.17 5.06
CA THR A 37 -5.16 -7.03 4.78
C THR A 37 -5.92 -6.52 3.56
N LEU A 38 -6.99 -7.22 3.15
CA LEU A 38 -7.92 -6.76 2.10
C LEU A 38 -8.48 -5.35 2.36
N ARG A 39 -8.59 -4.92 3.62
CA ARG A 39 -9.02 -3.57 3.95
C ARG A 39 -8.01 -2.51 3.51
N HIS A 40 -6.71 -2.77 3.66
CA HIS A 40 -5.65 -1.90 3.15
C HIS A 40 -5.73 -1.81 1.63
N ILE A 41 -5.83 -2.94 0.93
CA ILE A 41 -5.99 -2.99 -0.52
C ILE A 41 -7.21 -2.18 -0.98
N ASP A 42 -8.36 -2.34 -0.34
CA ASP A 42 -9.58 -1.59 -0.68
C ASP A 42 -9.42 -0.08 -0.43
N LEU A 43 -8.72 0.32 0.62
CA LEU A 43 -8.40 1.74 0.87
C LEU A 43 -7.50 2.32 -0.21
N MET A 44 -6.46 1.62 -0.65
CA MET A 44 -5.59 2.05 -1.74
C MET A 44 -6.37 2.20 -3.05
N LEU A 45 -7.15 1.19 -3.44
CA LEU A 45 -7.93 1.18 -4.68
C LEU A 45 -8.88 2.38 -4.79
N ARG A 46 -9.41 2.88 -3.67
CA ARG A 46 -10.27 4.08 -3.64
C ARG A 46 -9.52 5.39 -3.92
N GLN A 47 -8.20 5.39 -3.78
CA GLN A 47 -7.35 6.56 -4.01
C GLN A 47 -6.81 6.64 -5.43
N LEU A 48 -6.87 5.53 -6.18
CA LEU A 48 -6.31 5.48 -7.53
C LEU A 48 -7.16 6.28 -8.51
N PRO A 49 -6.54 7.06 -9.43
CA PRO A 49 -7.25 7.77 -10.48
C PRO A 49 -7.76 6.78 -11.54
N VAL A 50 -9.06 6.54 -11.56
CA VAL A 50 -9.69 5.51 -12.42
C VAL A 50 -9.57 5.78 -13.92
N ASP A 51 -9.42 7.06 -14.31
CA ASP A 51 -9.32 7.51 -15.72
C ASP A 51 -7.87 7.70 -16.19
N HIS A 52 -6.89 7.38 -15.33
CA HIS A 52 -5.48 7.48 -15.71
C HIS A 52 -5.11 6.43 -16.75
N ALA A 53 -4.19 6.77 -17.67
CA ALA A 53 -3.76 5.87 -18.75
C ALA A 53 -3.19 4.53 -18.22
N HIS A 54 -2.51 4.57 -17.06
CA HIS A 54 -1.92 3.43 -16.38
C HIS A 54 -2.76 2.92 -15.18
N ALA A 55 -4.07 3.19 -15.18
CA ALA A 55 -4.93 2.69 -14.11
C ALA A 55 -4.94 1.15 -13.98
N PRO A 56 -4.91 0.35 -15.06
CA PRO A 56 -4.79 -1.10 -14.97
C PRO A 56 -3.50 -1.55 -14.29
N GLU A 57 -2.36 -0.92 -14.60
CA GLU A 57 -1.05 -1.21 -13.98
C GLU A 57 -1.05 -0.88 -12.49
N MET A 58 -1.59 0.29 -12.10
CA MET A 58 -1.74 0.69 -10.71
C MET A 58 -2.63 -0.29 -9.93
N ILE A 59 -3.74 -0.75 -10.53
CA ILE A 59 -4.62 -1.74 -9.91
C ILE A 59 -3.87 -3.06 -9.73
N ALA A 60 -3.16 -3.55 -10.76
CA ALA A 60 -2.38 -4.77 -10.67
C ALA A 60 -1.30 -4.67 -9.58
N ALA A 61 -0.54 -3.57 -9.57
CA ALA A 61 0.45 -3.33 -8.53
C ALA A 61 -0.17 -3.28 -7.13
N THR A 62 -1.33 -2.64 -6.95
CA THR A 62 -2.04 -2.61 -5.66
C THR A 62 -2.45 -4.01 -5.18
N LEU A 63 -2.93 -4.87 -6.07
CA LEU A 63 -3.33 -6.23 -5.71
C LEU A 63 -2.15 -7.12 -5.31
N PHE A 64 -0.95 -6.81 -5.81
CA PHE A 64 0.20 -7.70 -5.68
C PHE A 64 1.33 -7.14 -4.82
N HIS A 65 1.45 -5.83 -4.50
CA HIS A 65 2.63 -5.27 -3.83
C HIS A 65 2.96 -5.94 -2.49
N ASP A 66 1.93 -6.29 -1.73
CA ASP A 66 2.00 -6.95 -0.42
C ASP A 66 1.41 -8.37 -0.43
N ILE A 67 1.30 -9.02 -1.61
CA ILE A 67 0.72 -10.37 -1.67
C ILE A 67 1.56 -11.37 -0.88
N ILE A 68 2.86 -11.18 -0.84
CA ILE A 68 3.76 -11.83 0.11
C ILE A 68 4.10 -10.80 1.18
N TYR A 69 3.80 -11.13 2.44
CA TYR A 69 4.07 -10.27 3.57
C TYR A 69 4.45 -11.09 4.81
N ASP A 70 5.69 -10.96 5.20
CA ASP A 70 6.24 -11.49 6.45
C ASP A 70 7.08 -10.38 7.10
N PRO A 71 6.68 -9.81 8.24
CA PRO A 71 7.37 -8.69 8.87
C PRO A 71 8.78 -9.05 9.39
N THR A 72 9.19 -10.32 9.33
CA THR A 72 10.55 -10.77 9.65
C THR A 72 11.50 -10.75 8.45
N ARG A 73 10.97 -10.53 7.23
CA ARG A 73 11.71 -10.55 5.97
C ARG A 73 12.01 -9.14 5.48
N SER A 74 13.00 -9.03 4.59
CA SER A 74 13.40 -7.79 3.89
C SER A 74 13.24 -7.87 2.37
N ASP A 75 12.65 -8.96 1.86
CA ASP A 75 12.48 -9.26 0.42
C ASP A 75 11.01 -9.52 0.06
N ASN A 76 10.06 -8.99 0.82
CA ASN A 76 8.63 -9.16 0.57
C ASN A 76 8.23 -8.62 -0.81
N GLU A 77 8.74 -7.45 -1.20
CA GLU A 77 8.44 -6.80 -2.47
C GLU A 77 8.99 -7.59 -3.65
N GLU A 78 10.18 -8.16 -3.53
CA GLU A 78 10.78 -9.02 -4.55
C GLU A 78 9.98 -10.33 -4.73
N LEU A 79 9.51 -10.93 -3.64
CA LEU A 79 8.68 -12.13 -3.68
C LEU A 79 7.27 -11.81 -4.21
N SER A 80 6.71 -10.67 -3.84
CA SER A 80 5.44 -10.15 -4.37
C SER A 80 5.53 -9.91 -5.87
N LEU A 81 6.64 -9.34 -6.35
CA LEU A 81 6.93 -9.21 -7.76
C LEU A 81 6.98 -10.56 -8.48
N ALA A 82 7.67 -11.55 -7.92
CA ALA A 82 7.73 -12.90 -8.50
C ALA A 82 6.34 -13.55 -8.58
N MET A 83 5.49 -13.31 -7.58
CA MET A 83 4.09 -13.76 -7.60
C MET A 83 3.30 -13.07 -8.72
N PHE A 84 3.43 -11.74 -8.87
CA PHE A 84 2.82 -11.03 -10.00
C PHE A 84 3.26 -11.58 -11.34
N GLN A 85 4.57 -11.76 -11.56
CA GLN A 85 5.12 -12.31 -12.81
C GLN A 85 4.51 -13.66 -13.17
N SER A 86 4.27 -14.53 -12.19
CA SER A 86 3.63 -15.84 -12.41
C SER A 86 2.16 -15.73 -12.79
N ALA A 87 1.50 -14.62 -12.43
CA ALA A 87 0.08 -14.40 -12.64
C ALA A 87 -0.24 -13.46 -13.81
N ALA A 88 0.71 -12.65 -14.27
CA ALA A 88 0.50 -11.55 -15.22
C ALA A 88 -0.22 -11.99 -16.50
N SER A 89 0.18 -13.11 -17.11
CA SER A 89 -0.45 -13.65 -18.33
C SER A 89 -1.91 -14.11 -18.15
N ARG A 90 -2.39 -14.16 -16.91
CA ARG A 90 -3.75 -14.56 -16.56
C ARG A 90 -4.69 -13.36 -16.32
N LEU A 91 -4.12 -12.15 -16.32
CA LEU A 91 -4.88 -10.90 -16.24
C LEU A 91 -5.25 -10.46 -17.66
N ALA A 92 -6.52 -10.13 -17.89
CA ALA A 92 -6.97 -9.68 -19.19
C ALA A 92 -7.43 -8.21 -19.10
N THR A 93 -6.86 -7.39 -19.96
CA THR A 93 -7.16 -5.97 -20.11
C THR A 93 -7.32 -5.65 -21.59
N PRO A 94 -8.06 -4.56 -21.96
CA PRO A 94 -8.22 -4.16 -23.37
C PRO A 94 -6.90 -3.90 -24.11
N LYS A 95 -5.86 -3.55 -23.36
CA LYS A 95 -4.46 -3.43 -23.86
C LYS A 95 -3.58 -4.26 -22.93
N PRO A 96 -2.52 -4.92 -23.43
CA PRO A 96 -1.56 -5.60 -22.57
C PRO A 96 -1.04 -4.67 -21.47
N LEU A 97 -0.89 -5.20 -20.25
CA LEU A 97 -0.27 -4.45 -19.16
C LEU A 97 1.19 -4.13 -19.50
N ASP A 98 1.62 -2.94 -19.14
CA ASP A 98 3.04 -2.59 -19.07
C ASP A 98 3.64 -3.28 -17.83
N GLU A 99 4.06 -4.55 -17.99
CA GLU A 99 4.62 -5.33 -16.90
C GLU A 99 5.86 -4.67 -16.28
N PRO A 100 6.83 -4.12 -17.04
CA PRO A 100 7.93 -3.35 -16.49
C PRO A 100 7.48 -2.21 -15.55
N LEU A 101 6.40 -1.49 -15.89
CA LEU A 101 5.86 -0.45 -15.03
C LEU A 101 5.24 -1.04 -13.75
N VAL A 102 4.50 -2.15 -13.83
CA VAL A 102 3.98 -2.84 -12.64
C VAL A 102 5.13 -3.30 -11.73
N PHE A 103 6.23 -3.82 -12.32
CA PHE A 103 7.43 -4.20 -11.55
C PHE A 103 8.02 -3.01 -10.80
N ALA A 104 8.20 -1.88 -11.51
CA ALA A 104 8.71 -0.66 -10.90
C ALA A 104 7.81 -0.15 -9.78
N MET A 105 6.48 -0.26 -9.94
CA MET A 105 5.48 0.10 -8.93
C MET A 105 5.60 -0.77 -7.68
N ILE A 106 5.63 -2.10 -7.82
CA ILE A 106 5.74 -3.03 -6.68
C ILE A 106 7.05 -2.77 -5.92
N LEU A 107 8.17 -2.66 -6.62
CA LEU A 107 9.47 -2.43 -5.96
C LEU A 107 9.58 -1.03 -5.34
N ALA A 108 8.84 -0.04 -5.84
CA ALA A 108 8.86 1.32 -5.28
C ALA A 108 8.24 1.38 -3.88
N THR A 109 7.30 0.47 -3.53
CA THR A 109 6.68 0.43 -2.19
C THR A 109 7.67 0.06 -1.09
N LYS A 110 8.79 -0.58 -1.42
CA LYS A 110 9.88 -0.88 -0.47
C LYS A 110 10.51 0.36 0.16
N SER A 111 10.67 1.42 -0.61
CA SER A 111 11.36 2.63 -0.16
C SER A 111 10.48 3.87 -0.10
N HIS A 112 9.33 3.85 -0.76
CA HIS A 112 8.40 4.97 -0.91
C HIS A 112 9.03 6.26 -1.45
N HIS A 113 10.09 6.13 -2.28
CA HIS A 113 10.71 7.28 -2.92
C HIS A 113 9.90 7.72 -4.15
N PHE A 114 9.34 8.93 -4.10
CA PHE A 114 8.65 9.54 -5.21
C PHE A 114 9.57 9.77 -6.40
N ARG A 115 9.04 9.65 -7.60
CA ARG A 115 9.77 9.71 -8.87
C ARG A 115 9.66 11.09 -9.52
N ASP A 116 10.51 11.34 -10.51
CA ASP A 116 10.43 12.53 -11.34
C ASP A 116 9.11 12.62 -12.12
N ASP A 117 8.73 13.85 -12.51
CA ASP A 117 7.49 14.15 -13.21
C ASP A 117 7.58 13.72 -14.71
N ASN A 118 7.41 12.43 -14.94
CA ASN A 118 7.15 11.84 -16.26
C ASN A 118 5.97 10.87 -16.14
N PRO A 119 5.33 10.42 -17.25
CA PRO A 119 4.10 9.61 -17.16
C PRO A 119 4.22 8.33 -16.34
N GLU A 120 5.34 7.65 -16.40
CA GLU A 120 5.60 6.44 -15.59
C GLU A 120 5.84 6.81 -14.13
N GLY A 121 6.63 7.86 -13.86
CA GLY A 121 6.87 8.39 -12.52
C GLY A 121 5.59 8.90 -11.87
N GLU A 122 4.72 9.57 -12.62
CA GLU A 122 3.40 10.00 -12.15
C GLU A 122 2.54 8.80 -11.71
N ALA A 123 2.49 7.74 -12.50
CA ALA A 123 1.74 6.54 -12.17
C ALA A 123 2.29 5.83 -10.92
N ILE A 124 3.63 5.75 -10.78
CA ILE A 124 4.28 5.24 -9.56
C ILE A 124 3.94 6.12 -8.35
N ASN A 125 3.98 7.45 -8.51
CA ASN A 125 3.66 8.40 -7.44
C ASN A 125 2.20 8.29 -6.98
N HIS A 126 1.26 8.05 -7.90
CA HIS A 126 -0.14 7.78 -7.55
C HIS A 126 -0.28 6.51 -6.68
N LEU A 127 0.45 5.43 -7.04
CA LEU A 127 0.44 4.21 -6.23
C LEU A 127 1.04 4.45 -4.84
N LEU A 128 2.21 5.07 -4.75
CA LEU A 128 2.86 5.37 -3.47
C LEU A 128 2.01 6.30 -2.60
N LYS A 129 1.36 7.29 -3.22
CA LYS A 129 0.41 8.17 -2.53
C LYS A 129 -0.79 7.37 -2.00
N ALA A 130 -1.33 6.44 -2.78
CA ALA A 130 -2.44 5.59 -2.35
C ALA A 130 -2.03 4.71 -1.15
N ASP A 131 -0.86 4.10 -1.19
CA ASP A 131 -0.32 3.25 -0.13
C ASP A 131 -0.11 4.04 1.18
N LEU A 132 0.49 5.22 1.09
CA LEU A 132 0.72 6.09 2.23
C LEU A 132 -0.51 6.89 2.68
N SER A 133 -1.66 6.78 1.98
CA SER A 133 -2.87 7.61 2.24
C SER A 133 -3.43 7.45 3.65
N ILE A 134 -3.17 6.33 4.29
CA ILE A 134 -3.55 6.07 5.68
C ILE A 134 -2.97 7.12 6.64
N LEU A 135 -1.81 7.68 6.33
CA LEU A 135 -1.13 8.66 7.18
C LEU A 135 -1.93 9.96 7.33
N TRP A 136 -2.72 10.32 6.32
CA TRP A 136 -3.61 11.49 6.36
C TRP A 136 -5.08 11.13 6.29
N HIS A 137 -5.46 9.92 6.69
CA HIS A 137 -6.86 9.54 6.75
C HIS A 137 -7.62 10.47 7.72
N PRO A 138 -8.76 11.07 7.29
CA PRO A 138 -9.45 12.09 8.11
C PRO A 138 -10.13 11.54 9.36
N ASP A 139 -10.47 10.24 9.35
CA ASP A 139 -11.02 9.58 10.53
C ASP A 139 -9.89 9.04 11.42
N PRO A 140 -9.72 9.60 12.65
CA PRO A 140 -8.68 9.17 13.57
C PRO A 140 -8.85 7.72 14.04
N GLN A 141 -10.05 7.14 13.98
CA GLN A 141 -10.27 5.73 14.33
C GLN A 141 -9.66 4.80 13.27
N VAL A 142 -9.68 5.20 12.00
CA VAL A 142 -9.06 4.44 10.91
C VAL A 142 -7.53 4.52 11.04
N TYR A 143 -6.98 5.68 11.37
CA TYR A 143 -5.55 5.80 11.66
C TYR A 143 -5.14 4.97 12.89
N ALA A 144 -5.93 5.00 13.97
CA ALA A 144 -5.68 4.20 15.16
C ALA A 144 -5.72 2.68 14.87
N TRP A 145 -6.64 2.24 14.02
CA TRP A 145 -6.66 0.85 13.54
C TRP A 145 -5.37 0.47 12.82
N TYR A 146 -4.86 1.35 11.93
CA TYR A 146 -3.57 1.17 11.25
C TYR A 146 -2.43 1.03 12.25
N ALA A 147 -2.26 1.99 13.16
CA ALA A 147 -1.17 1.98 14.14
C ALA A 147 -1.20 0.72 15.02
N ALA A 148 -2.39 0.34 15.50
CA ALA A 148 -2.58 -0.89 16.28
C ALA A 148 -2.34 -2.16 15.45
N GLY A 149 -2.71 -2.16 14.17
CA GLY A 149 -2.46 -3.27 13.26
C GLY A 149 -0.97 -3.49 13.05
N VAL A 150 -0.23 -2.44 12.71
CA VAL A 150 1.23 -2.50 12.55
C VAL A 150 1.90 -2.98 13.84
N ARG A 151 1.48 -2.47 15.04
CA ARG A 151 2.05 -2.97 16.31
C ARG A 151 1.84 -4.48 16.51
N LYS A 152 0.69 -5.00 16.11
CA LYS A 152 0.38 -6.43 16.20
C LYS A 152 1.22 -7.27 15.24
N GLU A 153 1.40 -6.81 14.01
CA GLU A 153 2.25 -7.48 13.01
C GLU A 153 3.72 -7.57 13.46
N TYR A 154 4.17 -6.58 14.22
CA TYR A 154 5.51 -6.55 14.82
C TYR A 154 5.52 -6.97 16.30
N ALA A 155 4.54 -7.79 16.75
CA ALA A 155 4.44 -8.21 18.14
C ALA A 155 5.67 -8.98 18.67
N PHE A 156 6.44 -9.61 17.77
CA PHE A 156 7.69 -10.31 18.10
C PHE A 156 8.87 -9.35 18.41
N VAL A 157 8.74 -8.06 18.10
CA VAL A 157 9.76 -7.04 18.39
C VAL A 157 9.53 -6.50 19.81
N PRO A 158 10.57 -6.48 20.68
CA PRO A 158 10.48 -5.87 22.01
C PRO A 158 9.99 -4.42 21.94
N GLU A 159 9.19 -4.00 22.93
CA GLU A 159 8.46 -2.72 22.90
C GLU A 159 9.38 -1.52 22.71
N ASP A 160 10.48 -1.46 23.44
CA ASP A 160 11.48 -0.37 23.34
C ASP A 160 12.08 -0.26 21.94
N ARG A 161 12.39 -1.40 21.31
CA ARG A 161 12.94 -1.46 19.95
C ARG A 161 11.88 -1.07 18.92
N PHE A 162 10.64 -1.54 19.10
CA PHE A 162 9.54 -1.16 18.22
C PHE A 162 9.30 0.35 18.27
N GLN A 163 9.19 0.93 19.47
CA GLN A 163 9.00 2.38 19.66
C GLN A 163 10.08 3.20 18.98
N ALA A 164 11.36 2.83 19.19
CA ALA A 164 12.49 3.53 18.58
C ALA A 164 12.47 3.46 17.05
N ALA A 165 12.23 2.26 16.49
CA ALA A 165 12.17 2.06 15.03
C ALA A 165 10.97 2.76 14.42
N ARG A 166 9.79 2.61 15.02
CA ARG A 166 8.54 3.22 14.56
C ARG A 166 8.60 4.73 14.56
N THR A 167 9.15 5.33 15.60
CA THR A 167 9.39 6.78 15.70
C THR A 167 10.24 7.27 14.52
N LYS A 168 11.36 6.60 14.26
CA LYS A 168 12.24 6.95 13.14
C LYS A 168 11.52 6.84 11.78
N ILE A 169 10.78 5.76 11.56
CA ILE A 169 10.01 5.55 10.32
C ILE A 169 8.97 6.66 10.12
N LEU A 170 8.18 6.98 11.15
CA LEU A 170 7.15 8.02 11.05
C LEU A 170 7.75 9.41 10.79
N GLN A 171 8.87 9.73 11.43
CA GLN A 171 9.57 10.99 11.21
C GLN A 171 10.14 11.07 9.79
N GLN A 172 10.71 9.97 9.27
CA GLN A 172 11.23 9.91 7.91
C GLN A 172 10.11 10.04 6.87
N LEU A 173 9.04 9.26 6.98
CA LEU A 173 7.89 9.35 6.08
C LEU A 173 7.29 10.76 6.05
N ARG A 174 7.14 11.38 7.23
CA ARG A 174 6.68 12.76 7.31
C ARG A 174 7.62 13.72 6.59
N HIS A 175 8.93 13.58 6.79
CA HIS A 175 9.94 14.42 6.13
C HIS A 175 9.88 14.27 4.60
N ASP A 176 9.84 13.03 4.10
CA ASP A 176 9.83 12.74 2.67
C ASP A 176 8.55 13.24 2.00
N LEU A 177 7.38 13.02 2.63
CA LEU A 177 6.10 13.51 2.12
C LEU A 177 6.03 15.04 2.06
N LEU A 178 6.56 15.74 3.07
CA LEU A 178 6.61 17.21 3.06
C LEU A 178 7.50 17.75 1.94
N ASN A 179 8.58 17.06 1.59
CA ASN A 179 9.50 17.46 0.54
C ASN A 179 9.06 17.04 -0.86
N SER A 180 8.23 16.00 -0.97
CA SER A 180 7.79 15.43 -2.26
C SER A 180 6.84 16.33 -3.03
N LYS A 181 6.13 17.26 -2.36
CA LYS A 181 5.03 18.06 -2.92
C LYS A 181 3.85 17.22 -3.48
N GLN A 182 3.77 15.95 -3.11
CA GLN A 182 2.75 15.02 -3.59
C GLN A 182 1.44 15.11 -2.80
N ILE A 183 1.46 15.76 -1.64
CA ILE A 183 0.30 15.91 -0.77
C ILE A 183 -0.10 17.38 -0.63
N THR A 184 -1.41 17.61 -0.51
CA THR A 184 -2.01 18.93 -0.32
C THR A 184 -1.78 19.47 1.09
N ASP A 185 -2.03 20.77 1.30
CA ASP A 185 -1.95 21.39 2.63
C ASP A 185 -2.91 20.72 3.64
N THR A 186 -4.10 20.31 3.19
CA THR A 186 -5.08 19.60 4.03
C THR A 186 -4.57 18.22 4.43
N GLU A 187 -4.03 17.45 3.49
CA GLU A 187 -3.41 16.14 3.75
C GLU A 187 -2.21 16.28 4.70
N THR A 188 -1.35 17.28 4.47
CA THR A 188 -0.20 17.62 5.32
C THR A 188 -0.63 17.90 6.76
N LYS A 189 -1.68 18.70 6.95
CA LYS A 189 -2.20 19.03 8.28
C LYS A 189 -2.72 17.80 8.99
N THR A 190 -3.53 16.98 8.31
CA THR A 190 -4.10 15.76 8.88
C THR A 190 -3.01 14.74 9.22
N MET A 191 -2.05 14.50 8.30
CA MET A 191 -0.89 13.65 8.54
C MET A 191 -0.11 14.08 9.79
N THR A 192 0.13 15.38 9.93
CA THR A 192 0.87 15.92 11.08
C THR A 192 0.16 15.63 12.39
N LEU A 193 -1.19 15.77 12.42
CA LEU A 193 -1.99 15.46 13.61
C LEU A 193 -1.98 13.97 13.94
N ASN A 194 -2.14 13.10 12.93
CA ASN A 194 -2.16 11.65 13.09
C ASN A 194 -0.80 11.14 13.60
N ILE A 195 0.30 11.53 12.96
CA ILE A 195 1.65 11.14 13.38
C ILE A 195 1.96 11.67 14.79
N ALA A 196 1.60 12.92 15.11
CA ALA A 196 1.80 13.47 16.46
C ALA A 196 0.99 12.71 17.52
N TRP A 197 -0.20 12.23 17.18
CA TRP A 197 -0.99 11.38 18.07
C TRP A 197 -0.29 10.04 18.34
N GLU A 198 0.21 9.37 17.31
CA GLU A 198 0.93 8.08 17.45
C GLU A 198 2.22 8.25 18.24
N LEU A 199 3.04 9.27 17.93
CA LEU A 199 4.29 9.54 18.64
C LEU A 199 4.06 9.77 20.14
N ARG A 200 3.02 10.51 20.53
CA ARG A 200 2.66 10.64 21.96
C ARG A 200 2.30 9.29 22.60
N GLY A 201 1.63 8.41 21.87
CA GLY A 201 1.35 7.03 22.33
C GLY A 201 2.60 6.18 22.50
N LEU A 202 3.67 6.50 21.77
CA LEU A 202 4.99 5.86 21.88
C LEU A 202 5.88 6.50 22.96
N GLY A 203 5.40 7.53 23.66
CA GLY A 203 6.15 8.19 24.74
C GLY A 203 7.12 9.30 24.28
N ILE A 204 6.91 9.86 23.07
CA ILE A 204 7.72 10.91 22.47
C ILE A 204 6.99 12.26 22.53
#